data_fb68880965c140852693a7790f2ab2a4
#
_entry.id   fb68880965c140852693a7790f2ab2a4
#
_cell.length_a   1.000
_cell.length_b   1.000
_cell.length_c   1.000
_cell.angle_alpha   90.00
_cell.angle_beta   90.00
_cell.angle_gamma   90.00
#
_symmetry.space_group_name_H-M   'P 1'
#
loop_
_entity.id
_entity.type
_entity.pdbx_description
1 polymer ?
#
loop_
_entity_poly.entity_id
_entity_poly.type
_entity_poly.pdbx_seq_one_letter_code
_entity_poly.pdbx_strand_id
1 'polypeptide(L)' 'MPIIKSQFTLRLDLKIHAKIKKIALRESRSMTNMIEYLIKKEIRAYEAEHGEIEVTEEDIALE' A
#
# COMPACT_ATOMS: atom_id res chain seq x y z
N MET A 1 -16.36 -11.09 -8.17
CA MET A 1 -16.61 -10.55 -6.83
C MET A 1 -16.07 -9.15 -6.70
N PRO A 2 -16.87 -8.20 -6.29
CA PRO A 2 -16.36 -6.84 -6.15
C PRO A 2 -15.34 -6.77 -5.01
N ILE A 3 -14.29 -6.02 -5.24
CA ILE A 3 -13.28 -5.77 -4.21
C ILE A 3 -13.67 -4.53 -3.45
N ILE A 4 -13.85 -4.68 -2.16
CA ILE A 4 -14.14 -3.54 -1.30
C ILE A 4 -12.81 -2.92 -0.87
N LYS A 5 -12.65 -1.65 -1.22
CA LYS A 5 -11.42 -0.93 -0.87
C LYS A 5 -11.73 0.09 0.20
N SER A 6 -10.90 0.12 1.24
CA SER A 6 -11.01 1.16 2.25
C SER A 6 -10.38 2.43 1.74
N GLN A 7 -10.83 3.56 2.27
CA GLN A 7 -10.24 4.85 1.96
C GLN A 7 -9.30 5.23 3.09
N PHE A 8 -8.17 5.79 2.70
CA PHE A 8 -7.14 6.10 3.66
C PHE A 8 -6.45 7.40 3.27
N THR A 9 -6.36 8.33 4.21
CA THR A 9 -5.65 9.57 4.00
C THR A 9 -4.23 9.45 4.52
N LEU A 10 -3.26 9.63 3.63
CA LEU A 10 -1.86 9.51 3.97
C LEU A 10 -1.20 10.88 3.91
N ARG A 11 -0.56 11.27 4.99
CA ARG A 11 0.20 12.52 5.04
C ARG A 11 1.68 12.18 5.00
N LEU A 12 2.36 12.77 4.04
CA LEU A 12 3.78 12.55 3.85
C LEU A 12 4.54 13.87 4.00
N ASP A 13 5.76 13.76 4.51
CA ASP A 13 6.71 14.86 4.45
C ASP A 13 6.88 15.28 2.99
N LEU A 14 7.02 16.57 2.73
CA LEU A 14 7.10 17.08 1.37
C LEU A 14 8.25 16.47 0.57
N LYS A 15 9.38 16.23 1.22
CA LYS A 15 10.53 15.63 0.57
C LYS A 15 10.25 14.18 0.17
N ILE A 16 9.63 13.43 1.06
CA ILE A 16 9.27 12.03 0.79
C ILE A 16 8.22 11.97 -0.32
N HIS A 17 7.24 12.86 -0.26
CA HIS A 17 6.22 12.95 -1.30
C HIS A 17 6.84 13.20 -2.67
N ALA A 18 7.76 14.16 -2.75
CA ALA A 18 8.44 14.50 -4.00
C ALA A 18 9.23 13.30 -4.54
N LYS A 19 9.93 12.60 -3.66
CA LYS A 19 10.73 11.44 -4.06
C LYS A 19 9.88 10.32 -4.62
N ILE A 20 8.80 9.98 -3.94
CA ILE A 20 7.94 8.89 -4.41
C ILE A 20 7.23 9.26 -5.71
N LYS A 21 6.88 10.54 -5.87
CA LYS A 21 6.28 11.02 -7.10
C LYS A 21 7.22 10.84 -8.28
N LYS A 22 8.50 11.13 -8.09
CA LYS A 22 9.51 10.94 -9.14
C LYS A 22 9.67 9.46 -9.51
N ILE A 23 9.66 8.60 -8.51
CA ILE A 23 9.75 7.16 -8.76
C ILE A 23 8.54 6.68 -9.54
N ALA A 24 7.35 7.12 -9.17
CA ALA A 24 6.12 6.74 -9.86
C ALA A 24 6.17 7.16 -11.32
N LEU A 25 6.63 8.36 -11.60
CA LEU A 25 6.77 8.85 -12.98
C LEU A 25 7.74 8.00 -13.79
N ARG A 26 8.87 7.62 -13.18
CA ARG A 26 9.86 6.79 -13.86
C ARG A 26 9.33 5.41 -14.18
N GLU A 27 8.43 4.90 -13.37
CA GLU A 27 7.83 3.58 -13.57
C GLU A 27 6.48 3.65 -14.28
N SER A 28 6.10 4.82 -14.77
CA SER A 28 4.85 5.03 -15.48
C SER A 28 3.63 4.61 -14.65
N ARG A 29 3.65 4.93 -13.38
CA ARG A 29 2.56 4.64 -12.45
C ARG A 29 1.99 5.93 -11.89
N SER A 30 0.71 5.91 -11.53
CA SER A 30 0.13 7.01 -10.76
C SER A 30 0.64 6.92 -9.31
N MET A 31 0.49 8.01 -8.56
CA MET A 31 0.86 7.99 -7.14
C MET A 31 0.10 6.92 -6.37
N THR A 32 -1.20 6.82 -6.61
CA THR A 32 -2.04 5.83 -5.94
C THR A 32 -1.56 4.41 -6.25
N ASN A 33 -1.31 4.13 -7.53
CA ASN A 33 -0.83 2.81 -7.94
C ASN A 33 0.54 2.51 -7.38
N MET A 34 1.41 3.50 -7.31
CA MET A 34 2.75 3.33 -6.75
C MET A 34 2.68 2.98 -5.27
N ILE A 35 1.85 3.69 -4.52
CA ILE A 35 1.68 3.44 -3.09
C ILE A 35 1.09 2.04 -2.87
N GLU A 36 0.08 1.66 -3.64
CA GLU A 36 -0.49 0.31 -3.56
C GLU A 36 0.56 -0.76 -3.85
N TYR A 37 1.35 -0.54 -4.88
CA TYR A 37 2.42 -1.47 -5.24
C TYR A 37 3.42 -1.67 -4.10
N LEU A 38 3.83 -0.57 -3.47
CA LEU A 38 4.79 -0.64 -2.37
C LEU A 38 4.21 -1.34 -1.15
N ILE A 39 2.95 -1.09 -0.84
CA ILE A 39 2.28 -1.74 0.27
C ILE A 39 2.21 -3.25 0.03
N LYS A 40 1.79 -3.65 -1.16
CA LYS A 40 1.70 -5.08 -1.51
C LYS A 40 3.08 -5.74 -1.49
N LYS A 41 4.08 -5.04 -1.96
CA LYS A 41 5.45 -5.53 -1.96
C LYS A 41 5.95 -5.79 -0.55
N GLU A 42 5.70 -4.85 0.36
CA GLU A 42 6.10 -4.99 1.75
C GLU A 42 5.36 -6.13 2.44
N ILE A 43 4.06 -6.26 2.19
CA ILE A 43 3.27 -7.34 2.78
C ILE A 43 3.83 -8.69 2.33
N ARG A 44 4.14 -8.83 1.03
CA ARG A 44 4.70 -10.08 0.52
C ARG A 44 6.06 -10.39 1.13
N ALA A 45 6.89 -9.38 1.32
CA ALA A 45 8.19 -9.57 1.93
C ALA A 45 8.06 -10.01 3.39
N TYR A 46 7.13 -9.39 4.11
CA TYR A 46 6.88 -9.75 5.50
C TYR A 46 6.37 -11.18 5.62
N GLU A 47 5.41 -11.53 4.78
CA GLU A 47 4.82 -12.87 4.82
C GLU A 47 5.81 -13.95 4.41
N ALA A 48 6.73 -13.64 3.50
CA ALA A 48 7.78 -14.58 3.12
C ALA A 48 8.71 -14.88 4.28
N GLU A 49 8.91 -13.91 5.16
CA GLU A 49 9.80 -14.07 6.31
C GLU A 49 9.08 -14.62 7.55
N HIS A 50 7.84 -14.21 7.78
CA HIS A 50 7.12 -14.52 9.00
C HIS A 50 5.90 -15.42 8.85
N GLY A 51 5.56 -15.78 7.60
CA GLY A 51 4.37 -16.55 7.31
C GLY A 51 3.17 -15.67 7.00
N GLU A 52 2.13 -16.28 6.46
CA GLU A 52 0.94 -15.57 6.05
C GLU A 52 0.26 -14.84 7.21
N ILE A 53 -0.12 -13.61 6.97
CA ILE A 53 -0.82 -12.80 7.97
C ILE A 53 -2.30 -13.19 7.93
N GLU A 54 -2.83 -13.64 9.07
CA GLU A 54 -4.24 -13.97 9.18
C GLU A 54 -5.07 -12.70 9.32
N VAL A 55 -6.13 -12.63 8.54
CA VAL A 55 -7.05 -11.50 8.59
C VAL A 55 -8.44 -12.03 8.92
N THR A 56 -9.01 -11.53 9.99
CA THR A 56 -10.34 -11.91 10.44
C THR A 56 -11.36 -10.85 10.02
N GLU A 57 -12.64 -11.19 10.16
CA GLU A 57 -13.70 -10.22 9.87
C GLU A 57 -13.62 -9.02 10.80
N GLU A 58 -13.17 -9.23 12.04
CA GLU A 58 -12.97 -8.16 13.00
C GLU A 58 -11.93 -7.16 12.53
N ASP A 59 -10.83 -7.66 11.97
CA ASP A 59 -9.76 -6.81 11.47
C ASP A 59 -10.27 -5.90 10.36
N ILE A 60 -11.11 -6.42 9.51
CA ILE A 60 -11.68 -5.66 8.40
C ILE A 60 -12.74 -4.69 8.90
N ALA A 61 -13.53 -5.09 9.89
CA ALA A 61 -14.61 -4.27 10.43
C ALA A 61 -14.13 -3.07 11.24
N LEU A 62 -12.91 -3.11 11.73
CA LEU A 62 -12.34 -2.02 12.51
C LEU A 62 -11.97 -0.80 11.67
N GLU A 63 -12.08 -0.90 10.40
CA GLU A 63 -11.90 0.22 9.48
C GLU A 63 -13.00 1.34 9.69
#